data_4ad263cc7b5e82b7b06cfe5a3a71699e
#
_entry.id   4ad263cc7b5e82b7b06cfe5a3a71699e
#
_cell.length_a   1.000
_cell.length_b   1.000
_cell.length_c   1.000
_cell.angle_alpha   90.00
_cell.angle_beta   90.00
_cell.angle_gamma   90.00
#
_symmetry.space_group_name_H-M   'P 1'
#
loop_
_entity.id
_entity.type
_entity.pdbx_description
1 polymer ?
#
loop_
_entity_poly.entity_id
_entity_poly.type
_entity_poly.pdbx_seq_one_letter_code
_entity_poly.pdbx_strand_id
1 'polypeptide(L)'
;AIQNVFDGGEKSNSSQNILITKKGESEKTIIVGAHYDSAGTHGVDDNGSGVSVALENALRMVNTPTYYTIQYVFFGSEEPGMYGSRAYVESLSEKERENIILMINIDTVLAGDYLYLYGGKVNDNGTVDNTEAVFKAYEIVKEIGLNIQLPPDGNNDYPYPTGQKRSDHAPFNDIGIPYIYFEANN
;
A
#
# COMPACT_ATOMS: atom_id res chain seq x y z
N ALA A 1 -2.19 -16.60 6.21
CA ALA A 1 -3.53 -16.61 6.83
C ALA A 1 -4.56 -16.02 5.87
N ILE A 2 -5.83 -16.25 6.15
CA ILE A 2 -6.95 -15.67 5.39
C ILE A 2 -7.81 -14.90 6.41
N GLN A 3 -8.15 -13.66 6.05
CA GLN A 3 -9.05 -12.83 6.82
C GLN A 3 -10.33 -12.60 6.01
N ASN A 4 -11.50 -12.91 6.57
CA ASN A 4 -12.77 -12.62 5.92
C ASN A 4 -13.06 -11.11 5.94
N VAL A 5 -13.57 -10.61 4.84
CA VAL A 5 -13.98 -9.21 4.64
C VAL A 5 -15.47 -9.16 4.35
N PHE A 6 -16.17 -8.30 5.05
CA PHE A 6 -17.60 -8.10 4.87
C PHE A 6 -17.87 -6.64 4.54
N ASP A 7 -18.60 -6.37 3.49
CA ASP A 7 -18.90 -5.02 3.02
C ASP A 7 -20.07 -4.34 3.76
N GLY A 8 -20.38 -4.72 4.96
CA GLY A 8 -21.35 -4.05 5.85
C GLY A 8 -22.80 -3.86 5.32
N GLY A 9 -23.08 -4.24 4.08
CA GLY A 9 -24.35 -4.08 3.41
C GLY A 9 -24.77 -5.38 2.71
N GLU A 10 -26.02 -5.75 2.83
CA GLU A 10 -26.73 -6.85 2.16
C GLU A 10 -25.89 -7.99 1.52
N LYS A 11 -25.78 -9.06 2.22
CA LYS A 11 -25.63 -10.52 1.92
C LYS A 11 -24.88 -11.01 0.66
N SER A 12 -24.38 -10.22 -0.26
CA SER A 12 -23.85 -10.73 -1.53
C SER A 12 -22.35 -10.61 -1.73
N ASN A 13 -21.66 -9.77 -0.97
CA ASN A 13 -20.26 -9.47 -1.21
C ASN A 13 -19.40 -9.82 0.00
N SER A 14 -19.05 -11.09 0.15
CA SER A 14 -17.97 -11.49 1.04
C SER A 14 -16.68 -11.61 0.23
N SER A 15 -15.64 -10.99 0.68
CA SER A 15 -14.30 -11.10 0.15
C SER A 15 -13.34 -11.58 1.23
N GLN A 16 -12.08 -11.72 0.90
CA GLN A 16 -11.05 -12.17 1.83
C GLN A 16 -9.76 -11.39 1.61
N ASN A 17 -9.05 -11.12 2.68
CA ASN A 17 -7.64 -10.74 2.60
C ASN A 17 -6.76 -11.98 2.72
N ILE A 18 -5.70 -12.04 1.91
CA ILE A 18 -4.70 -13.11 1.98
C ILE A 18 -3.44 -12.53 2.61
N LEU A 19 -2.97 -13.15 3.69
CA LEU A 19 -1.84 -12.65 4.47
C LEU A 19 -0.68 -13.63 4.45
N ILE A 20 0.51 -13.13 4.11
CA ILE A 20 1.77 -13.87 4.19
C ILE A 20 2.69 -13.11 5.13
N THR A 21 3.15 -13.73 6.21
CA THR A 21 4.03 -13.08 7.17
C THR A 21 5.41 -13.71 7.14
N LYS A 22 6.41 -12.89 6.84
CA LYS A 22 7.82 -13.21 6.99
C LYS A 22 8.32 -12.58 8.28
N LYS A 23 8.61 -13.41 9.26
CA LYS A 23 9.19 -12.99 10.54
C LYS A 23 10.59 -12.41 10.35
N GLY A 24 10.84 -11.24 10.92
CA GLY A 24 12.15 -10.64 11.11
C GLY A 24 12.66 -10.82 12.54
N GLU A 25 13.76 -10.18 12.84
CA GLU A 25 14.33 -10.14 14.21
C GLU A 25 13.51 -9.26 15.15
N SER A 26 12.87 -8.21 14.61
CA SER A 26 12.05 -7.25 15.34
C SER A 26 10.56 -7.55 15.17
N GLU A 27 9.76 -7.24 16.21
CA GLU A 27 8.29 -7.22 16.10
C GLU A 27 7.77 -6.04 15.26
N LYS A 28 8.61 -5.00 15.01
CA LYS A 28 8.22 -3.91 14.12
C LYS A 28 7.97 -4.44 12.72
N THR A 29 6.85 -4.04 12.14
CA THR A 29 6.29 -4.64 10.94
C THR A 29 6.17 -3.61 9.82
N ILE A 30 6.58 -4.02 8.63
CA ILE A 30 6.29 -3.32 7.38
C ILE A 30 5.18 -4.09 6.66
N ILE A 31 4.12 -3.40 6.29
CA ILE A 31 3.06 -3.97 5.44
C ILE A 31 3.42 -3.72 3.98
N VAL A 32 3.27 -4.74 3.14
CA VAL A 32 3.33 -4.63 1.68
C VAL A 32 1.99 -5.08 1.14
N GLY A 33 1.25 -4.18 0.53
CA GLY A 33 -0.12 -4.40 0.10
C GLY A 33 -0.36 -4.19 -1.39
N ALA A 34 -1.28 -4.98 -1.93
CA ALA A 34 -1.87 -4.81 -3.25
C ALA A 34 -3.27 -5.44 -3.22
N HIS A 35 -4.26 -4.83 -3.86
CA HIS A 35 -5.56 -5.48 -4.00
C HIS A 35 -5.55 -6.48 -5.16
N TYR A 36 -6.45 -7.47 -5.11
CA TYR A 36 -6.50 -8.53 -6.12
C TYR A 36 -7.86 -8.65 -6.82
N ASP A 37 -8.83 -7.83 -6.43
CA ASP A 37 -10.09 -7.66 -7.16
C ASP A 37 -9.91 -6.65 -8.31
N SER A 38 -10.89 -6.60 -9.21
CA SER A 38 -10.93 -5.63 -10.32
C SER A 38 -12.37 -5.30 -10.68
N ALA A 39 -12.63 -4.07 -11.16
CA ALA A 39 -13.94 -3.59 -11.52
C ALA A 39 -14.08 -3.37 -13.03
N GLY A 40 -14.92 -4.18 -13.68
CA GLY A 40 -15.29 -3.99 -15.08
C GLY A 40 -14.18 -4.26 -16.11
N THR A 41 -13.02 -4.73 -15.68
CA THR A 41 -11.86 -5.06 -16.50
C THR A 41 -11.30 -6.45 -16.17
N HIS A 42 -10.27 -6.89 -16.91
CA HIS A 42 -9.56 -8.14 -16.59
C HIS A 42 -8.54 -8.00 -15.46
N GLY A 43 -8.37 -6.81 -14.87
CA GLY A 43 -7.48 -6.56 -13.75
C GLY A 43 -5.98 -6.80 -14.02
N VAL A 44 -5.52 -6.69 -15.28
CA VAL A 44 -4.12 -7.01 -15.63
C VAL A 44 -3.17 -5.99 -15.02
N ASP A 45 -3.50 -4.70 -15.11
CA ASP A 45 -2.74 -3.63 -14.50
C ASP A 45 -3.34 -3.27 -13.13
N ASP A 46 -4.62 -3.00 -13.10
CA ASP A 46 -5.40 -2.70 -11.90
C ASP A 46 -6.15 -3.95 -11.39
N ASN A 47 -5.62 -4.73 -10.38
CA ASN A 47 -4.26 -4.54 -9.85
C ASN A 47 -3.44 -5.85 -9.86
N GLY A 48 -3.52 -6.59 -10.98
CA GLY A 48 -2.68 -7.77 -11.21
C GLY A 48 -1.18 -7.43 -11.24
N SER A 49 -0.83 -6.21 -11.65
CA SER A 49 0.54 -5.71 -11.65
C SER A 49 1.10 -5.59 -10.24
N GLY A 50 0.40 -4.92 -9.33
CA GLY A 50 0.81 -4.78 -7.94
C GLY A 50 0.87 -6.12 -7.21
N VAL A 51 -0.13 -6.99 -7.42
CA VAL A 51 -0.11 -8.36 -6.88
C VAL A 51 1.13 -9.12 -7.33
N SER A 52 1.48 -9.03 -8.62
CA SER A 52 2.65 -9.73 -9.17
C SER A 52 3.96 -9.25 -8.53
N VAL A 53 4.12 -7.93 -8.37
CA VAL A 53 5.30 -7.34 -7.73
C VAL A 53 5.39 -7.72 -6.26
N ALA A 54 4.28 -7.62 -5.51
CA ALA A 54 4.25 -7.99 -4.09
C ALA A 54 4.54 -9.48 -3.88
N LEU A 55 3.98 -10.36 -4.72
CA LEU A 55 4.20 -11.80 -4.64
C LEU A 55 5.64 -12.19 -5.00
N GLU A 56 6.21 -11.63 -6.06
CA GLU A 56 7.60 -11.86 -6.42
C GLU A 56 8.54 -11.37 -5.32
N ASN A 57 8.27 -10.22 -4.72
CA ASN A 57 9.04 -9.75 -3.58
C ASN A 57 8.93 -10.73 -2.39
N ALA A 58 7.72 -11.20 -2.07
CA ALA A 58 7.52 -12.19 -1.00
C ALA A 58 8.34 -13.46 -1.25
N LEU A 59 8.35 -13.98 -2.47
CA LEU A 59 9.13 -15.17 -2.84
C LEU A 59 10.64 -14.96 -2.67
N ARG A 60 11.16 -13.82 -3.14
CA ARG A 60 12.59 -13.47 -2.98
C ARG A 60 13.00 -13.31 -1.53
N MET A 61 12.11 -12.79 -0.70
CA MET A 61 12.39 -12.55 0.72
C MET A 61 12.29 -13.79 1.60
N VAL A 62 11.77 -14.93 1.11
CA VAL A 62 11.57 -16.16 1.93
C VAL A 62 12.83 -16.55 2.72
N ASN A 63 13.99 -16.58 2.06
CA ASN A 63 15.25 -17.00 2.65
C ASN A 63 16.19 -15.82 2.98
N THR A 64 15.74 -14.58 2.84
CA THR A 64 16.54 -13.39 3.11
C THR A 64 16.36 -12.97 4.57
N PRO A 65 17.39 -12.91 5.41
CA PRO A 65 17.27 -12.36 6.75
C PRO A 65 16.80 -10.91 6.72
N THR A 66 15.86 -10.55 7.59
CA THR A 66 15.35 -9.18 7.72
C THR A 66 15.30 -8.76 9.17
N TYR A 67 15.63 -7.52 9.45
CA TYR A 67 15.46 -6.96 10.78
C TYR A 67 13.98 -6.78 11.11
N TYR A 68 13.22 -6.13 10.25
CA TYR A 68 11.78 -5.96 10.42
C TYR A 68 11.00 -7.19 9.96
N THR A 69 9.90 -7.48 10.63
CA THR A 69 8.87 -8.39 10.12
C THR A 69 8.23 -7.76 8.90
N ILE A 70 8.00 -8.53 7.84
CA ILE A 70 7.29 -8.09 6.64
C ILE A 70 5.98 -8.87 6.55
N GLN A 71 4.88 -8.17 6.44
CA GLN A 71 3.59 -8.80 6.17
C GLN A 71 3.06 -8.34 4.82
N TYR A 72 2.92 -9.29 3.90
CA TYR A 72 2.26 -9.08 2.61
C TYR A 72 0.77 -9.29 2.81
N VAL A 73 -0.02 -8.34 2.35
CA VAL A 73 -1.48 -8.39 2.43
C VAL A 73 -2.06 -8.14 1.05
N PHE A 74 -2.70 -9.17 0.50
CA PHE A 74 -3.45 -9.04 -0.73
C PHE A 74 -4.89 -8.74 -0.34
N PHE A 75 -5.33 -7.51 -0.60
CA PHE A 75 -6.63 -7.02 -0.19
C PHE A 75 -7.71 -7.43 -1.18
N GLY A 76 -8.86 -7.85 -0.65
CA GLY A 76 -10.05 -8.08 -1.45
C GLY A 76 -11.04 -6.94 -1.32
N SER A 77 -11.81 -6.69 -2.37
CA SER A 77 -12.83 -5.63 -2.40
C SER A 77 -12.26 -4.22 -2.16
N GLU A 78 -11.21 -3.87 -2.87
CA GLU A 78 -10.70 -2.50 -2.93
C GLU A 78 -11.65 -1.63 -3.75
N GLU A 79 -11.97 -2.07 -4.94
CA GLU A 79 -12.72 -1.35 -5.98
C GLU A 79 -14.08 -0.79 -5.51
N PRO A 80 -14.89 -1.50 -4.71
CA PRO A 80 -16.11 -0.95 -4.16
C PRO A 80 -15.90 0.02 -2.98
N GLY A 81 -14.66 0.20 -2.49
CA GLY A 81 -14.37 1.17 -1.42
C GLY A 81 -13.38 0.71 -0.35
N MET A 82 -12.33 0.01 -0.76
CA MET A 82 -11.22 -0.37 0.13
C MET A 82 -11.68 -1.22 1.34
N TYR A 83 -12.68 -2.08 1.16
CA TYR A 83 -13.23 -2.86 2.27
C TYR A 83 -12.20 -3.81 2.88
N GLY A 84 -11.31 -4.37 2.07
CA GLY A 84 -10.24 -5.26 2.55
C GLY A 84 -9.27 -4.57 3.48
N SER A 85 -8.70 -3.46 3.06
CA SER A 85 -7.74 -2.71 3.87
C SER A 85 -8.39 -2.07 5.10
N ARG A 86 -9.64 -1.61 5.00
CA ARG A 86 -10.41 -1.13 6.16
C ARG A 86 -10.62 -2.24 7.20
N ALA A 87 -11.11 -3.42 6.78
CA ALA A 87 -11.30 -4.55 7.65
C ALA A 87 -9.99 -5.02 8.30
N TYR A 88 -8.89 -4.98 7.55
CA TYR A 88 -7.57 -5.28 8.08
C TYR A 88 -7.19 -4.31 9.21
N VAL A 89 -7.26 -3.00 8.96
CA VAL A 89 -6.91 -1.96 9.92
C VAL A 89 -7.81 -2.01 11.16
N GLU A 90 -9.12 -2.23 10.98
CA GLU A 90 -10.08 -2.35 12.08
C GLU A 90 -9.81 -3.58 12.97
N SER A 91 -9.28 -4.66 12.40
CA SER A 91 -8.96 -5.89 13.13
C SER A 91 -7.70 -5.80 14.00
N LEU A 92 -6.85 -4.79 13.77
CA LEU A 92 -5.58 -4.63 14.48
C LEU A 92 -5.81 -4.28 15.96
N SER A 93 -5.18 -5.03 16.84
CA SER A 93 -5.01 -4.64 18.25
C SER A 93 -4.15 -3.37 18.37
N GLU A 94 -4.24 -2.69 19.50
CA GLU A 94 -3.40 -1.52 19.78
C GLU A 94 -1.89 -1.82 19.63
N LYS A 95 -1.45 -2.96 20.17
CA LYS A 95 -0.05 -3.40 20.03
C LYS A 95 0.36 -3.63 18.59
N GLU A 96 -0.51 -4.20 17.75
CA GLU A 96 -0.21 -4.41 16.33
C GLU A 96 -0.13 -3.08 15.59
N ARG A 97 -1.02 -2.13 15.86
CA ARG A 97 -0.96 -0.76 15.30
C ARG A 97 0.35 -0.07 15.64
N GLU A 98 0.77 -0.11 16.91
CA GLU A 98 2.05 0.46 17.37
C GLU A 98 3.27 -0.20 16.74
N ASN A 99 3.16 -1.45 16.33
CA ASN A 99 4.25 -2.19 15.71
C ASN A 99 4.34 -1.97 14.20
N ILE A 100 3.27 -1.56 13.52
CA ILE A 100 3.34 -1.24 12.09
C ILE A 100 4.02 0.12 11.92
N ILE A 101 5.17 0.12 11.26
CA ILE A 101 5.98 1.32 11.06
C ILE A 101 5.87 1.92 9.66
N LEU A 102 5.36 1.15 8.70
CA LEU A 102 5.23 1.57 7.30
C LEU A 102 4.23 0.68 6.57
N MET A 103 3.41 1.30 5.72
CA MET A 103 2.60 0.63 4.68
C MET A 103 3.21 0.95 3.31
N ILE A 104 3.52 -0.08 2.53
CA ILE A 104 3.92 0.04 1.13
C ILE A 104 2.76 -0.46 0.27
N ASN A 105 2.09 0.43 -0.42
CA ASN A 105 1.01 0.11 -1.34
C ASN A 105 1.54 0.05 -2.77
N ILE A 106 1.16 -1.00 -3.50
CA ILE A 106 1.56 -1.21 -4.90
C ILE A 106 0.29 -1.39 -5.71
N ASP A 107 0.02 -0.42 -6.58
CA ASP A 107 -1.23 -0.40 -7.29
C ASP A 107 -1.04 0.21 -8.69
N THR A 108 -1.50 -0.49 -9.74
CA THR A 108 -1.49 -0.02 -11.12
C THR A 108 -0.08 0.42 -11.57
N VAL A 109 0.88 -0.53 -11.63
CA VAL A 109 2.30 -0.17 -11.83
C VAL A 109 2.85 -0.48 -13.23
N LEU A 110 2.00 -0.86 -14.20
CA LEU A 110 2.41 -1.21 -15.57
C LEU A 110 2.02 -0.17 -16.62
N ALA A 111 0.81 0.39 -16.54
CA ALA A 111 0.26 1.26 -17.56
C ALA A 111 0.37 2.73 -17.16
N GLY A 112 1.23 3.47 -17.85
CA GLY A 112 1.48 4.89 -17.65
C GLY A 112 2.82 5.29 -18.27
N ASP A 113 3.03 6.59 -18.45
CA ASP A 113 4.29 7.11 -18.98
C ASP A 113 5.41 7.02 -17.95
N TYR A 114 5.06 7.11 -16.68
CA TYR A 114 5.99 7.09 -15.55
C TYR A 114 5.43 6.30 -14.37
N LEU A 115 6.33 5.66 -13.62
CA LEU A 115 6.04 5.13 -12.29
C LEU A 115 6.34 6.21 -11.26
N TYR A 116 5.36 6.53 -10.43
CA TYR A 116 5.47 7.54 -9.40
C TYR A 116 5.54 6.92 -8.00
N LEU A 117 6.18 7.66 -7.12
CA LEU A 117 6.30 7.36 -5.71
C LEU A 117 5.60 8.43 -4.89
N TYR A 118 4.53 8.04 -4.21
CA TYR A 118 3.73 8.90 -3.35
C TYR A 118 3.94 8.53 -1.88
N GLY A 119 3.61 9.44 -0.99
CA GLY A 119 3.61 9.23 0.45
C GLY A 119 3.35 10.51 1.22
N GLY A 120 3.19 10.38 2.53
CA GLY A 120 2.87 11.51 3.39
C GLY A 120 1.37 11.69 3.60
N LYS A 121 1.02 12.43 4.63
CA LYS A 121 -0.34 12.70 5.08
C LYS A 121 -0.70 14.15 4.86
N VAL A 122 -1.80 14.40 4.15
CA VAL A 122 -2.40 15.73 4.09
C VAL A 122 -3.29 15.93 5.32
N ASN A 123 -3.03 16.98 6.07
CA ASN A 123 -3.86 17.41 7.18
C ASN A 123 -5.00 18.31 6.71
N ASP A 124 -6.02 18.51 7.54
CA ASP A 124 -7.19 19.34 7.23
C ASP A 124 -6.84 20.80 6.91
N ASN A 125 -5.71 21.28 7.39
CA ASN A 125 -5.19 22.64 7.11
C ASN A 125 -4.32 22.71 5.84
N GLY A 126 -4.20 21.62 5.08
CA GLY A 126 -3.39 21.53 3.86
C GLY A 126 -1.89 21.31 4.06
N THR A 127 -1.41 21.18 5.31
CA THR A 127 -0.01 20.80 5.54
C THR A 127 0.19 19.30 5.29
N VAL A 128 1.42 18.91 4.95
CA VAL A 128 1.77 17.50 4.66
C VAL A 128 2.78 17.01 5.70
N ASP A 129 2.41 15.95 6.40
CA ASP A 129 3.25 15.25 7.38
C ASP A 129 3.70 13.87 6.86
N ASN A 130 4.52 13.15 7.62
CA ASN A 130 4.97 11.79 7.34
C ASN A 130 5.64 11.60 5.96
N THR A 131 6.29 12.62 5.42
CA THR A 131 6.96 12.58 4.12
C THR A 131 8.34 11.91 4.18
N GLU A 132 8.89 11.67 5.35
CA GLU A 132 10.24 11.10 5.51
C GLU A 132 10.40 9.77 4.79
N ALA A 133 9.41 8.89 4.90
CA ALA A 133 9.45 7.55 4.29
C ALA A 133 9.54 7.65 2.75
N VAL A 134 8.73 8.49 2.12
CA VAL A 134 8.72 8.64 0.66
C VAL A 134 10.02 9.27 0.14
N PHE A 135 10.55 10.28 0.81
CA PHE A 135 11.83 10.89 0.40
C PHE A 135 12.99 9.92 0.58
N LYS A 136 13.00 9.13 1.67
CA LYS A 136 14.01 8.08 1.87
C LYS A 136 13.94 7.00 0.79
N ALA A 137 12.73 6.56 0.45
CA ALA A 137 12.53 5.62 -0.65
C ALA A 137 12.98 6.21 -1.99
N TYR A 138 12.71 7.49 -2.25
CA TYR A 138 13.12 8.16 -3.47
C TYR A 138 14.67 8.28 -3.58
N GLU A 139 15.36 8.56 -2.47
CA GLU A 139 16.83 8.52 -2.43
C GLU A 139 17.36 7.13 -2.83
N ILE A 140 16.79 6.06 -2.25
CA ILE A 140 17.17 4.68 -2.58
C ILE A 140 16.91 4.38 -4.06
N VAL A 141 15.73 4.74 -4.57
CA VAL A 141 15.35 4.56 -5.97
C VAL A 141 16.37 5.20 -6.91
N LYS A 142 16.82 6.43 -6.60
CA LYS A 142 17.84 7.13 -7.38
C LYS A 142 19.22 6.47 -7.28
N GLU A 143 19.61 6.04 -6.10
CA GLU A 143 20.89 5.39 -5.85
C GLU A 143 21.03 4.08 -6.65
N ILE A 144 19.95 3.29 -6.73
CA ILE A 144 19.94 2.03 -7.50
C ILE A 144 19.60 2.22 -8.99
N GLY A 145 19.38 3.46 -9.44
CA GLY A 145 19.20 3.82 -10.84
C GLY A 145 17.85 3.42 -11.45
N LEU A 146 16.79 3.30 -10.64
CA LEU A 146 15.44 3.06 -11.13
C LEU A 146 14.79 4.37 -11.59
N ASN A 147 14.05 4.32 -12.70
CA ASN A 147 13.30 5.46 -13.23
C ASN A 147 11.92 5.57 -12.56
N ILE A 148 11.91 5.84 -11.26
CA ILE A 148 10.72 6.14 -10.49
C ILE A 148 10.79 7.62 -10.09
N GLN A 149 9.69 8.34 -10.22
CA GLN A 149 9.64 9.78 -10.05
C GLN A 149 8.80 10.17 -8.84
N LEU A 150 9.05 11.34 -8.30
CA LEU A 150 8.05 12.02 -7.47
C LEU A 150 7.05 12.72 -8.39
N PRO A 151 5.77 12.80 -8.03
CA PRO A 151 4.79 13.55 -8.82
C PRO A 151 5.23 15.00 -8.97
N PRO A 152 4.94 15.63 -10.12
CA PRO A 152 5.37 17.01 -10.36
C PRO A 152 4.76 17.97 -9.35
N ASP A 153 5.56 18.92 -8.88
CA ASP A 153 5.11 20.03 -8.05
C ASP A 153 4.07 20.87 -8.80
N GLY A 154 2.98 21.24 -8.14
CA GLY A 154 2.06 22.26 -8.63
C GLY A 154 0.81 21.73 -9.32
N ASN A 155 0.50 20.47 -9.27
CA ASN A 155 -0.85 20.02 -9.53
C ASN A 155 -1.71 20.34 -8.30
N ASN A 156 -2.72 21.23 -8.49
CA ASN A 156 -3.62 21.68 -7.42
C ASN A 156 -4.41 20.56 -6.75
N ASP A 157 -4.50 19.39 -7.40
CA ASP A 157 -5.23 18.22 -6.88
C ASP A 157 -4.35 17.35 -5.97
N TYR A 158 -3.04 17.54 -5.97
CA TYR A 158 -2.06 16.74 -5.22
C TYR A 158 -1.05 17.64 -4.51
N PRO A 159 -1.38 18.12 -3.32
CA PRO A 159 -0.37 18.73 -2.48
C PRO A 159 0.63 17.66 -2.08
N TYR A 160 1.69 17.58 -2.85
CA TYR A 160 2.97 16.95 -2.60
C TYR A 160 3.01 15.68 -1.77
N PRO A 161 3.69 14.76 -2.21
CA PRO A 161 3.51 13.55 -3.01
C PRO A 161 2.59 12.54 -2.34
N THR A 162 1.31 12.85 -2.14
CA THR A 162 0.49 12.08 -1.21
C THR A 162 -0.30 10.95 -1.83
N GLY A 163 -0.52 10.95 -3.16
CA GLY A 163 -1.43 9.96 -3.77
C GLY A 163 -2.87 9.98 -3.23
N GLN A 164 -3.17 10.89 -2.29
CA GLN A 164 -4.46 11.06 -1.62
C GLN A 164 -5.01 9.76 -0.99
N LYS A 165 -6.34 9.68 -0.81
CA LYS A 165 -7.05 8.54 -0.22
C LYS A 165 -7.67 7.67 -1.32
N ARG A 166 -6.90 7.27 -2.33
CA ARG A 166 -7.43 6.59 -3.53
C ARG A 166 -7.26 5.09 -3.56
N SER A 167 -6.45 4.51 -2.66
CA SER A 167 -6.16 3.09 -2.63
C SER A 167 -5.90 2.61 -1.20
N ASP A 168 -5.53 1.37 -1.03
CA ASP A 168 -5.42 0.63 0.24
C ASP A 168 -4.48 1.25 1.29
N HIS A 169 -3.64 2.22 0.93
CA HIS A 169 -2.86 2.99 1.91
C HIS A 169 -3.72 3.95 2.75
N ALA A 170 -4.89 4.34 2.25
CA ALA A 170 -5.72 5.35 2.91
C ALA A 170 -6.18 4.95 4.33
N PRO A 171 -6.69 3.74 4.60
CA PRO A 171 -7.06 3.33 5.95
C PRO A 171 -5.89 3.33 6.94
N PHE A 172 -4.68 3.01 6.49
CA PHE A 172 -3.47 3.08 7.32
C PHE A 172 -3.09 4.53 7.64
N ASN A 173 -3.17 5.41 6.64
CA ASN A 173 -2.96 6.84 6.83
C ASN A 173 -3.96 7.44 7.84
N ASP A 174 -5.22 7.00 7.80
CA ASP A 174 -6.27 7.49 8.70
C ASP A 174 -5.97 7.18 10.18
N ILE A 175 -5.25 6.10 10.46
CA ILE A 175 -4.79 5.74 11.82
C ILE A 175 -3.35 6.19 12.13
N GLY A 176 -2.75 7.04 11.28
CA GLY A 176 -1.45 7.65 11.52
C GLY A 176 -0.24 6.78 11.13
N ILE A 177 -0.43 5.68 10.42
CA ILE A 177 0.67 4.88 9.89
C ILE A 177 1.21 5.54 8.62
N PRO A 178 2.53 5.85 8.53
CA PRO A 178 3.12 6.38 7.32
C PRO A 178 3.07 5.37 6.18
N TYR A 179 3.00 5.87 4.95
CA TYR A 179 2.93 5.01 3.78
C TYR A 179 3.83 5.47 2.64
N ILE A 180 4.12 4.53 1.76
CA ILE A 180 4.68 4.72 0.43
C ILE A 180 3.67 4.09 -0.54
N TYR A 181 3.38 4.78 -1.64
CA TYR A 181 2.45 4.31 -2.64
C TYR A 181 3.08 4.39 -4.03
N PHE A 182 3.12 3.28 -4.72
CA PHE A 182 3.59 3.16 -6.10
C PHE A 182 2.41 3.09 -7.05
N GLU A 183 2.38 3.99 -8.03
CA GLU A 183 1.36 4.04 -9.09
C GLU A 183 2.00 4.53 -10.39
N ALA A 184 1.70 3.87 -11.50
CA ALA A 184 2.01 4.38 -12.84
C ALA A 184 0.92 5.36 -13.27
N ASN A 185 1.32 6.47 -13.89
CA ASN A 185 0.39 7.50 -14.34
C ASN A 185 0.95 8.23 -15.58
N ASN A 186 0.08 9.00 -16.29
CA ASN A 186 0.40 9.80 -17.47
C ASN A 186 0.68 11.26 -17.12
#